data_7de65f5ab6f9def62f0f3adbdd9b100c
#
_entry.id   7de65f5ab6f9def62f0f3adbdd9b100c
#
_cell.length_a   1.000
_cell.length_b   1.000
_cell.length_c   1.000
_cell.angle_alpha   90.00
_cell.angle_beta   90.00
_cell.angle_gamma   90.00
#
_symmetry.space_group_name_H-M   'P 1'
#
loop_
_entity.id
_entity.type
_entity.pdbx_description
1 polymer ?
#
loop_
_entity_poly.entity_id
_entity_poly.type
_entity_poly.pdbx_seq_one_letter_code
_entity_poly.pdbx_strand_id
1 'polypeptide(L)'
;NSLFDIVNAIRQAKDDRNITGIVLDLKNFTGADQPSMRYIGKALREFRDSGKPVFAVGENYSQGQYYLASFANKIWLSPQGQVDLHGFATNGLYYKTLLDKLKVSTHVFRVGTYKSAVEPFIRDDMSPAAREADSRWIGELWQNYLHTVSANRQISPQQLFPGAQAIIDGLTSVGGDTAKYALDHKLVDALASSADVEKALTKQFGWSKTENNYRAISYYDYSLKTPADTGGTIAVIFANGAIMDGEETPGNVGGDTTASQIRDARLDPKVKAIVLRVNSPGGSVNASEVIRAELAAARAAGKPVVVSMGGMAASGGYWISTPANYIVASPSTLTGSIGIFGVINTVENSLSSIGVHSDGVSTSPLADISMTKALSPEVQQMMQLSIEYGYKRFITLVADARKRTPEQIDKIAQGHVWTGEDAKANGLVDSLGDFDDAVAKAAELAKLKQWHLDYYQDEPTVLDMVMDSMTGSVRAMLPETIQAMLPAPLVSAANTVKAEGDKLAAFNDPQNRYAFCLTCANVR
;
A
#
# COMPACT_ATOMS: atom_id res chain seq x y z
N ASN A 1 1.61 15.02 -0.63
CA ASN A 1 0.43 14.75 -0.11
C ASN A 1 0.23 13.50 0.57
N SER A 2 0.67 13.43 1.75
CA SER A 2 0.68 12.22 2.50
C SER A 2 -0.62 12.08 3.28
N LEU A 3 -0.92 10.85 3.64
CA LEU A 3 -1.91 10.50 4.64
C LEU A 3 -1.80 11.40 5.90
N PHE A 4 -0.57 11.69 6.32
CA PHE A 4 -0.28 12.47 7.53
C PHE A 4 -0.69 13.93 7.37
N ASP A 5 -0.53 14.53 6.19
CA ASP A 5 -1.00 15.89 5.92
C ASP A 5 -2.53 15.99 6.00
N ILE A 6 -3.24 14.99 5.48
CA ILE A 6 -4.71 14.93 5.56
C ILE A 6 -5.15 14.84 7.02
N VAL A 7 -4.58 13.93 7.78
CA VAL A 7 -4.91 13.74 9.21
C VAL A 7 -4.57 15.00 10.01
N ASN A 8 -3.41 15.59 9.78
CA ASN A 8 -2.99 16.82 10.47
C ASN A 8 -3.90 18.01 10.10
N ALA A 9 -4.33 18.13 8.86
CA ALA A 9 -5.27 19.15 8.42
C ALA A 9 -6.63 19.02 9.15
N ILE A 10 -7.17 17.82 9.25
CA ILE A 10 -8.43 17.57 9.96
C ILE A 10 -8.29 17.90 11.46
N ARG A 11 -7.19 17.50 12.07
CA ARG A 11 -6.91 17.78 13.49
C ARG A 11 -6.70 19.25 13.77
N GLN A 12 -5.98 19.96 12.88
CA GLN A 12 -5.83 21.40 12.96
C GLN A 12 -7.18 22.10 12.81
N ALA A 13 -7.98 21.68 11.85
CA ALA A 13 -9.32 22.23 11.60
C ALA A 13 -10.26 22.05 12.80
N LYS A 14 -10.13 20.96 13.54
CA LYS A 14 -10.90 20.71 14.76
C LYS A 14 -10.71 21.84 15.79
N ASP A 15 -9.50 22.33 15.94
CA ASP A 15 -9.14 23.35 16.93
C ASP A 15 -9.16 24.78 16.36
N ASP A 16 -9.34 24.94 15.05
CA ASP A 16 -9.38 26.23 14.36
C ASP A 16 -10.77 26.86 14.47
N ARG A 17 -10.84 28.04 15.08
CA ARG A 17 -12.09 28.78 15.27
C ARG A 17 -12.77 29.20 13.97
N ASN A 18 -11.99 29.34 12.89
CA ASN A 18 -12.50 29.73 11.59
C ASN A 18 -13.12 28.56 10.84
N ILE A 19 -12.86 27.32 11.26
CA ILE A 19 -13.41 26.12 10.65
C ILE A 19 -14.55 25.60 11.52
N THR A 20 -15.75 25.58 10.96
CA THR A 20 -16.98 25.17 11.66
C THR A 20 -17.55 23.85 11.18
N GLY A 21 -16.96 23.26 10.17
CA GLY A 21 -17.36 21.97 9.63
C GLY A 21 -16.40 21.48 8.54
N ILE A 22 -16.62 20.27 8.09
CA ILE A 22 -15.91 19.68 6.96
C ILE A 22 -16.90 19.23 5.91
N VAL A 23 -16.60 19.51 4.66
CA VAL A 23 -17.29 18.94 3.50
C VAL A 23 -16.32 17.97 2.80
N LEU A 24 -16.70 16.70 2.79
CA LEU A 24 -15.97 15.66 2.07
C LEU A 24 -16.45 15.63 0.62
N ASP A 25 -15.71 16.25 -0.26
CA ASP A 25 -15.86 16.10 -1.71
C ASP A 25 -14.81 15.09 -2.18
N LEU A 26 -15.24 13.86 -2.39
CA LEU A 26 -14.35 12.73 -2.67
C LEU A 26 -14.24 12.40 -4.15
N LYS A 27 -14.76 13.25 -5.03
CA LYS A 27 -14.81 12.99 -6.48
C LYS A 27 -13.46 12.60 -7.07
N ASN A 28 -12.40 13.27 -6.65
CA ASN A 28 -11.04 13.03 -7.13
C ASN A 28 -10.25 12.03 -6.28
N PHE A 29 -10.87 11.49 -5.23
CA PHE A 29 -10.25 10.46 -4.41
C PHE A 29 -10.39 9.11 -5.11
N THR A 30 -9.26 8.55 -5.53
CA THR A 30 -9.21 7.29 -6.28
C THR A 30 -9.16 6.05 -5.41
N GLY A 31 -8.97 6.21 -4.10
CA GLY A 31 -8.87 5.14 -3.13
C GLY A 31 -7.53 5.16 -2.38
N ALA A 32 -7.50 4.41 -1.30
CA ALA A 32 -6.31 4.16 -0.50
C ALA A 32 -6.44 2.78 0.14
N ASP A 33 -5.36 2.28 0.72
CA ASP A 33 -5.43 1.08 1.53
C ASP A 33 -6.34 1.28 2.75
N GLN A 34 -6.91 0.21 3.23
CA GLN A 34 -7.90 0.29 4.31
C GLN A 34 -7.30 0.84 5.62
N PRO A 35 -6.07 0.47 6.05
CA PRO A 35 -5.45 1.09 7.21
C PRO A 35 -5.31 2.61 7.11
N SER A 36 -4.94 3.14 5.93
CA SER A 36 -4.86 4.58 5.70
C SER A 36 -6.24 5.26 5.80
N MET A 37 -7.25 4.69 5.19
CA MET A 37 -8.63 5.20 5.29
C MET A 37 -9.17 5.13 6.72
N ARG A 38 -8.84 4.08 7.44
CA ARG A 38 -9.20 3.94 8.86
C ARG A 38 -8.58 5.04 9.71
N TYR A 39 -7.34 5.42 9.45
CA TYR A 39 -6.65 6.49 10.16
C TYR A 39 -7.27 7.86 9.86
N ILE A 40 -7.61 8.14 8.60
CA ILE A 40 -8.38 9.34 8.23
C ILE A 40 -9.74 9.35 8.93
N GLY A 41 -10.42 8.21 8.95
CA GLY A 41 -11.71 8.05 9.64
C GLY A 41 -11.64 8.35 11.13
N LYS A 42 -10.55 7.94 11.80
CA LYS A 42 -10.29 8.29 13.19
C LYS A 42 -10.25 9.81 13.39
N ALA A 43 -9.52 10.52 12.55
CA ALA A 43 -9.44 11.98 12.60
C ALA A 43 -10.81 12.64 12.33
N LEU A 44 -11.57 12.14 11.38
CA LEU A 44 -12.94 12.63 11.12
C LEU A 44 -13.85 12.42 12.32
N ARG A 45 -13.74 11.30 13.00
CA ARG A 45 -14.51 11.03 14.22
C ARG A 45 -14.14 11.97 15.35
N GLU A 46 -12.84 12.23 15.57
CA GLU A 46 -12.36 13.22 16.53
C GLU A 46 -12.93 14.61 16.22
N PHE A 47 -12.98 14.99 14.95
CA PHE A 47 -13.56 16.24 14.48
C PHE A 47 -15.05 16.33 14.81
N ARG A 48 -15.82 15.26 14.53
CA ARG A 48 -17.25 15.18 14.88
C ARG A 48 -17.49 15.28 16.39
N ASP A 49 -16.66 14.60 17.17
CA ASP A 49 -16.76 14.58 18.64
C ASP A 49 -16.53 15.96 19.24
N SER A 50 -15.86 16.87 18.53
CA SER A 50 -15.73 18.27 18.93
C SER A 50 -17.02 19.08 18.77
N GLY A 51 -18.06 18.51 18.16
CA GLY A 51 -19.35 19.16 17.90
C GLY A 51 -19.45 19.83 16.53
N LYS A 52 -18.41 19.79 15.71
CA LYS A 52 -18.40 20.33 14.36
C LYS A 52 -18.88 19.28 13.36
N PRO A 53 -19.82 19.59 12.45
CA PRO A 53 -20.37 18.60 11.53
C PRO A 53 -19.43 18.25 10.39
N VAL A 54 -19.56 17.02 9.89
CA VAL A 54 -18.93 16.52 8.68
C VAL A 54 -20.04 16.12 7.69
N PHE A 55 -19.99 16.68 6.50
CA PHE A 55 -20.90 16.36 5.40
C PHE A 55 -20.14 15.66 4.29
N ALA A 56 -20.76 14.66 3.68
CA ALA A 56 -20.24 14.05 2.46
C ALA A 56 -21.17 14.39 1.29
N VAL A 57 -20.58 14.83 0.20
CA VAL A 57 -21.27 15.20 -1.03
C VAL A 57 -20.73 14.39 -2.19
N GLY A 58 -21.60 13.89 -3.05
CA GLY A 58 -21.15 13.11 -4.19
C GLY A 58 -22.23 12.84 -5.22
N GLU A 59 -21.79 12.84 -6.47
CA GLU A 59 -22.62 12.34 -7.57
C GLU A 59 -22.69 10.81 -7.52
N ASN A 60 -21.59 10.18 -7.18
CA ASN A 60 -21.43 8.74 -6.97
C ASN A 60 -20.40 8.50 -5.85
N TYR A 61 -20.50 7.35 -5.22
CA TYR A 61 -19.49 6.89 -4.27
C TYR A 61 -18.94 5.54 -4.70
N SER A 62 -17.65 5.48 -4.99
CA SER A 62 -16.94 4.21 -5.07
C SER A 62 -16.87 3.56 -3.69
N GLN A 63 -16.52 2.30 -3.64
CA GLN A 63 -16.42 1.56 -2.37
C GLN A 63 -15.44 2.21 -1.39
N GLY A 64 -14.28 2.69 -1.86
CA GLY A 64 -13.31 3.43 -1.05
C GLY A 64 -13.81 4.81 -0.61
N GLN A 65 -14.43 5.56 -1.52
CA GLN A 65 -15.04 6.85 -1.20
C GLN A 65 -16.14 6.70 -0.16
N TYR A 66 -16.96 5.67 -0.28
CA TYR A 66 -18.03 5.40 0.68
C TYR A 66 -17.51 5.03 2.07
N TYR A 67 -16.37 4.33 2.15
CA TYR A 67 -15.72 4.08 3.43
C TYR A 67 -15.48 5.39 4.20
N LEU A 68 -14.88 6.39 3.55
CA LEU A 68 -14.65 7.70 4.17
C LEU A 68 -15.95 8.47 4.39
N ALA A 69 -16.87 8.47 3.43
CA ALA A 69 -18.16 9.13 3.56
C ALA A 69 -18.98 8.60 4.74
N SER A 70 -18.82 7.33 5.09
CA SER A 70 -19.54 6.71 6.21
C SER A 70 -19.23 7.36 7.56
N PHE A 71 -18.12 8.09 7.68
CA PHE A 71 -17.78 8.86 8.88
C PHE A 71 -18.51 10.20 8.97
N ALA A 72 -19.20 10.64 7.92
CA ALA A 72 -19.93 11.91 7.91
C ALA A 72 -21.22 11.85 8.75
N ASN A 73 -21.63 13.02 9.26
CA ASN A 73 -22.94 13.17 9.91
C ASN A 73 -24.08 13.01 8.91
N LYS A 74 -23.87 13.48 7.68
CA LYS A 74 -24.87 13.42 6.61
C LYS A 74 -24.18 13.16 5.27
N ILE A 75 -24.75 12.23 4.52
CA ILE A 75 -24.30 11.84 3.20
C ILE A 75 -25.37 12.21 2.19
N TRP A 76 -25.05 13.08 1.24
CA TRP A 76 -25.88 13.39 0.09
C TRP A 76 -25.42 12.63 -1.13
N LEU A 77 -26.36 12.14 -1.90
CA LEU A 77 -26.13 11.49 -3.18
C LEU A 77 -26.97 12.16 -4.26
N SER A 78 -26.41 12.35 -5.45
CA SER A 78 -27.17 12.81 -6.62
C SER A 78 -28.33 11.87 -6.92
N PRO A 79 -29.49 12.40 -7.40
CA PRO A 79 -30.65 11.56 -7.76
C PRO A 79 -30.40 10.51 -8.84
N GLN A 80 -29.32 10.65 -9.61
CA GLN A 80 -28.89 9.67 -10.61
C GLN A 80 -27.63 8.90 -10.18
N GLY A 81 -27.23 9.05 -8.93
CA GLY A 81 -26.02 8.44 -8.42
C GLY A 81 -26.18 7.02 -7.91
N GLN A 82 -25.07 6.47 -7.46
CA GLN A 82 -25.04 5.16 -6.81
C GLN A 82 -23.99 5.11 -5.71
N VAL A 83 -24.18 4.23 -4.77
CA VAL A 83 -23.14 3.75 -3.87
C VAL A 83 -22.71 2.38 -4.39
N ASP A 84 -21.48 2.29 -4.90
CA ASP A 84 -20.97 1.06 -5.50
C ASP A 84 -20.32 0.18 -4.44
N LEU A 85 -21.08 -0.79 -3.94
CA LEU A 85 -20.58 -1.83 -3.05
C LEU A 85 -20.57 -3.16 -3.81
N HIS A 86 -19.40 -3.76 -3.93
CA HIS A 86 -19.23 -4.96 -4.74
C HIS A 86 -18.33 -6.02 -4.10
N GLY A 87 -17.66 -5.71 -2.99
CA GLY A 87 -16.70 -6.59 -2.35
C GLY A 87 -15.27 -6.36 -2.86
N PHE A 88 -14.36 -7.23 -2.44
CA PHE A 88 -12.97 -7.22 -2.88
C PHE A 88 -12.68 -8.41 -3.78
N ALA A 89 -11.81 -8.21 -4.73
CA ALA A 89 -11.32 -9.25 -5.62
C ALA A 89 -9.83 -9.06 -5.91
N THR A 90 -9.15 -10.16 -6.19
CA THR A 90 -7.83 -10.16 -6.80
C THR A 90 -7.92 -10.70 -8.21
N ASN A 91 -7.10 -10.18 -9.10
CA ASN A 91 -6.96 -10.70 -10.46
C ASN A 91 -5.51 -10.47 -10.90
N GLY A 92 -4.85 -11.53 -11.32
CA GLY A 92 -3.49 -11.50 -11.84
C GLY A 92 -3.40 -12.09 -13.23
N LEU A 93 -2.33 -11.76 -13.95
CA LEU A 93 -2.01 -12.30 -15.26
C LEU A 93 -1.00 -13.43 -15.13
N TYR A 94 -1.15 -14.46 -15.95
CA TYR A 94 -0.31 -15.65 -15.96
C TYR A 94 0.24 -15.86 -17.37
N TYR A 95 1.53 -16.10 -17.48
CA TYR A 95 2.28 -15.97 -18.72
C TYR A 95 2.91 -17.28 -19.18
N LYS A 96 2.69 -18.41 -18.50
CA LYS A 96 3.36 -19.67 -18.85
C LYS A 96 3.14 -20.04 -20.32
N THR A 97 1.91 -20.07 -20.77
CA THR A 97 1.60 -20.41 -22.18
C THR A 97 2.21 -19.41 -23.16
N LEU A 98 2.19 -18.12 -22.85
CA LEU A 98 2.84 -17.10 -23.67
C LEU A 98 4.35 -17.33 -23.77
N LEU A 99 4.99 -17.56 -22.64
CA LEU A 99 6.44 -17.83 -22.60
C LEU A 99 6.81 -19.09 -23.38
N ASP A 100 6.01 -20.13 -23.28
CA ASP A 100 6.17 -21.36 -24.06
C ASP A 100 6.05 -21.09 -25.56
N LYS A 101 5.05 -20.30 -25.99
CA LYS A 101 4.88 -19.92 -27.40
C LYS A 101 6.04 -19.07 -27.92
N LEU A 102 6.58 -18.19 -27.09
CA LEU A 102 7.74 -17.36 -27.42
C LEU A 102 9.06 -18.12 -27.23
N LYS A 103 8.99 -19.38 -26.80
CA LYS A 103 10.15 -20.23 -26.51
C LYS A 103 11.14 -19.61 -25.51
N VAL A 104 10.63 -18.83 -24.56
CA VAL A 104 11.40 -18.30 -23.44
C VAL A 104 11.53 -19.40 -22.40
N SER A 105 12.76 -19.66 -21.96
CA SER A 105 13.05 -20.59 -20.87
C SER A 105 13.03 -19.83 -19.54
N THR A 106 12.16 -20.26 -18.62
CA THR A 106 12.03 -19.64 -17.30
C THR A 106 12.62 -20.56 -16.25
N HIS A 107 13.57 -20.03 -15.45
CA HIS A 107 14.20 -20.73 -14.35
C HIS A 107 13.75 -20.08 -13.05
N VAL A 108 13.03 -20.85 -12.22
CA VAL A 108 12.49 -20.41 -10.94
C VAL A 108 13.24 -21.07 -9.80
N PHE A 109 13.67 -20.24 -8.86
CA PHE A 109 14.32 -20.67 -7.63
C PHE A 109 13.50 -20.07 -6.47
N ARG A 110 12.91 -20.92 -5.63
CA ARG A 110 12.08 -20.42 -4.52
C ARG A 110 12.16 -21.31 -3.30
N VAL A 111 11.89 -20.71 -2.14
CA VAL A 111 11.48 -21.40 -0.92
C VAL A 111 10.22 -20.75 -0.39
N GLY A 112 9.19 -21.54 -0.19
CA GLY A 112 7.90 -21.12 0.34
C GLY A 112 6.73 -21.68 -0.46
N THR A 113 5.94 -22.56 0.13
CA THR A 113 4.76 -23.19 -0.49
C THR A 113 3.74 -22.15 -0.95
N TYR A 114 3.58 -21.05 -0.19
CA TYR A 114 2.65 -19.97 -0.46
C TYR A 114 3.32 -18.78 -1.17
N LYS A 115 4.60 -18.89 -1.56
CA LYS A 115 5.29 -17.82 -2.27
C LYS A 115 4.88 -17.79 -3.72
N SER A 116 3.78 -17.09 -4.00
CA SER A 116 3.11 -17.09 -5.30
C SER A 116 3.66 -16.10 -6.32
N ALA A 117 4.65 -15.28 -5.96
CA ALA A 117 5.22 -14.26 -6.83
C ALA A 117 5.78 -14.82 -8.16
N VAL A 118 6.25 -16.06 -8.16
CA VAL A 118 6.80 -16.73 -9.34
C VAL A 118 5.76 -17.46 -10.19
N GLU A 119 4.56 -17.68 -9.67
CA GLU A 119 3.51 -18.44 -10.35
C GLU A 119 3.11 -17.89 -11.73
N PRO A 120 3.08 -16.55 -11.95
CA PRO A 120 2.80 -16.01 -13.27
C PRO A 120 3.72 -16.52 -14.39
N PHE A 121 4.92 -16.95 -14.06
CA PHE A 121 5.91 -17.44 -15.03
C PHE A 121 5.84 -18.95 -15.26
N ILE A 122 5.24 -19.70 -14.35
CA ILE A 122 5.25 -21.16 -14.35
C ILE A 122 3.87 -21.81 -14.41
N ARG A 123 2.81 -21.01 -14.35
CA ARG A 123 1.42 -21.48 -14.37
C ARG A 123 0.56 -20.54 -15.22
N ASP A 124 -0.61 -21.03 -15.61
CA ASP A 124 -1.66 -20.24 -16.29
C ASP A 124 -2.79 -19.85 -15.31
N ASP A 125 -2.68 -20.22 -14.04
CA ASP A 125 -3.67 -20.00 -12.99
C ASP A 125 -3.03 -19.93 -11.60
N MET A 126 -3.82 -19.59 -10.60
CA MET A 126 -3.38 -19.66 -9.20
C MET A 126 -3.26 -21.11 -8.74
N SER A 127 -2.21 -21.39 -7.95
CA SER A 127 -2.12 -22.66 -7.25
C SER A 127 -3.22 -22.78 -6.17
N PRO A 128 -3.61 -24.00 -5.77
CA PRO A 128 -4.52 -24.20 -4.66
C PRO A 128 -4.06 -23.52 -3.36
N ALA A 129 -2.75 -23.57 -3.05
CA ALA A 129 -2.18 -22.93 -1.87
C ALA A 129 -2.31 -21.41 -1.92
N ALA A 130 -1.99 -20.78 -3.05
CA ALA A 130 -2.14 -19.34 -3.24
C ALA A 130 -3.61 -18.92 -3.12
N ARG A 131 -4.51 -19.69 -3.71
CA ARG A 131 -5.95 -19.42 -3.65
C ARG A 131 -6.48 -19.50 -2.21
N GLU A 132 -6.07 -20.48 -1.45
CA GLU A 132 -6.44 -20.63 -0.04
C GLU A 132 -5.99 -19.41 0.79
N ALA A 133 -4.72 -19.05 0.66
CA ALA A 133 -4.16 -17.93 1.41
C ALA A 133 -4.83 -16.60 1.04
N ASP A 134 -5.00 -16.32 -0.25
CA ASP A 134 -5.60 -15.08 -0.73
C ASP A 134 -7.08 -14.99 -0.38
N SER A 135 -7.81 -16.11 -0.43
CA SER A 135 -9.22 -16.16 -0.02
C SER A 135 -9.39 -15.77 1.45
N ARG A 136 -8.46 -16.20 2.30
CA ARG A 136 -8.50 -15.88 3.73
C ARG A 136 -8.28 -14.40 3.98
N TRP A 137 -7.17 -13.83 3.50
CA TRP A 137 -6.87 -12.44 3.83
C TRP A 137 -7.82 -11.45 3.14
N ILE A 138 -8.29 -11.73 1.92
CA ILE A 138 -9.25 -10.86 1.25
C ILE A 138 -10.62 -10.90 1.95
N GLY A 139 -11.02 -12.06 2.45
CA GLY A 139 -12.23 -12.22 3.23
C GLY A 139 -12.18 -11.43 4.54
N GLU A 140 -11.06 -11.46 5.25
CA GLU A 140 -10.86 -10.70 6.48
C GLU A 140 -10.88 -9.18 6.22
N LEU A 141 -10.24 -8.71 5.15
CA LEU A 141 -10.30 -7.31 4.73
C LEU A 141 -11.73 -6.86 4.45
N TRP A 142 -12.51 -7.70 3.78
CA TRP A 142 -13.90 -7.39 3.49
C TRP A 142 -14.76 -7.35 4.76
N GLN A 143 -14.57 -8.28 5.66
CA GLN A 143 -15.27 -8.25 6.96
C GLN A 143 -14.91 -7.00 7.76
N ASN A 144 -13.66 -6.56 7.77
CA ASN A 144 -13.24 -5.32 8.42
C ASN A 144 -13.89 -4.09 7.79
N TYR A 145 -13.99 -4.05 6.46
CA TYR A 145 -14.71 -3.00 5.74
C TYR A 145 -16.17 -2.93 6.17
N LEU A 146 -16.87 -4.05 6.10
CA LEU A 146 -18.28 -4.15 6.46
C LEU A 146 -18.52 -3.76 7.92
N HIS A 147 -17.66 -4.21 8.81
CA HIS A 147 -17.78 -3.91 10.24
C HIS A 147 -17.68 -2.40 10.51
N THR A 148 -16.69 -1.73 9.94
CA THR A 148 -16.50 -0.29 10.11
C THR A 148 -17.65 0.51 9.51
N VAL A 149 -18.00 0.25 8.27
CA VAL A 149 -19.02 1.03 7.55
C VAL A 149 -20.41 0.77 8.13
N SER A 150 -20.76 -0.46 8.45
CA SER A 150 -22.06 -0.79 9.05
C SER A 150 -22.22 -0.13 10.42
N ALA A 151 -21.18 -0.14 11.26
CA ALA A 151 -21.19 0.56 12.54
C ALA A 151 -21.39 2.08 12.36
N ASN A 152 -20.68 2.69 11.40
CA ASN A 152 -20.83 4.11 11.10
C ASN A 152 -22.23 4.47 10.61
N ARG A 153 -22.85 3.60 9.82
CA ARG A 153 -24.20 3.80 9.29
C ARG A 153 -25.31 3.30 10.23
N GLN A 154 -24.95 2.68 11.34
CA GLN A 154 -25.90 2.13 12.32
C GLN A 154 -26.88 1.11 11.71
N ILE A 155 -26.36 0.28 10.82
CA ILE A 155 -27.04 -0.85 10.20
C ILE A 155 -26.22 -2.11 10.39
N SER A 156 -26.80 -3.28 10.17
CA SER A 156 -26.05 -4.53 10.22
C SER A 156 -25.16 -4.71 8.99
N PRO A 157 -24.06 -5.49 9.09
CA PRO A 157 -23.28 -5.84 7.91
C PRO A 157 -24.10 -6.49 6.79
N GLN A 158 -25.11 -7.29 7.13
CA GLN A 158 -25.99 -7.94 6.18
C GLN A 158 -26.93 -6.96 5.48
N GLN A 159 -27.36 -5.90 6.18
CA GLN A 159 -28.12 -4.81 5.57
C GLN A 159 -27.26 -3.97 4.65
N LEU A 160 -25.99 -3.74 5.03
CA LEU A 160 -25.04 -2.99 4.22
C LEU A 160 -24.73 -3.73 2.91
N PHE A 161 -24.44 -5.02 2.99
CA PHE A 161 -24.11 -5.87 1.84
C PHE A 161 -24.79 -7.23 1.96
N PRO A 162 -26.02 -7.35 1.41
CA PRO A 162 -26.81 -8.58 1.55
C PRO A 162 -26.42 -9.68 0.56
N GLY A 163 -25.44 -9.44 -0.31
CA GLY A 163 -25.01 -10.33 -1.35
C GLY A 163 -25.50 -9.91 -2.74
N ALA A 164 -24.82 -10.41 -3.77
CA ALA A 164 -25.05 -9.97 -5.15
C ALA A 164 -26.51 -10.15 -5.60
N GLN A 165 -27.11 -11.31 -5.36
CA GLN A 165 -28.46 -11.58 -5.81
C GLN A 165 -29.50 -10.69 -5.09
N ALA A 166 -29.35 -10.47 -3.78
CA ALA A 166 -30.24 -9.61 -3.03
C ALA A 166 -30.13 -8.14 -3.46
N ILE A 167 -28.93 -7.67 -3.85
CA ILE A 167 -28.75 -6.34 -4.42
C ILE A 167 -29.46 -6.24 -5.77
N ILE A 168 -29.34 -7.23 -6.64
CA ILE A 168 -30.02 -7.28 -7.94
C ILE A 168 -31.54 -7.25 -7.74
N ASP A 169 -32.06 -8.06 -6.82
CA ASP A 169 -33.49 -8.11 -6.53
C ASP A 169 -34.00 -6.76 -5.98
N GLY A 170 -33.23 -6.14 -5.10
CA GLY A 170 -33.53 -4.80 -4.57
C GLY A 170 -33.53 -3.72 -5.65
N LEU A 171 -32.56 -3.76 -6.56
CA LEU A 171 -32.51 -2.85 -7.71
C LEU A 171 -33.67 -3.09 -8.66
N THR A 172 -34.03 -4.33 -8.93
CA THR A 172 -35.15 -4.69 -9.78
C THR A 172 -36.46 -4.12 -9.22
N SER A 173 -36.67 -4.17 -7.91
CA SER A 173 -37.87 -3.67 -7.25
C SER A 173 -38.06 -2.16 -7.37
N VAL A 174 -36.98 -1.40 -7.63
CA VAL A 174 -37.02 0.05 -7.86
C VAL A 174 -36.73 0.42 -9.32
N GLY A 175 -36.86 -0.53 -10.24
CA GLY A 175 -36.70 -0.28 -11.67
C GLY A 175 -35.26 0.06 -12.10
N GLY A 176 -34.26 -0.36 -11.33
CA GLY A 176 -32.85 -0.06 -11.60
C GLY A 176 -32.39 1.30 -11.07
N ASP A 177 -33.21 2.01 -10.31
CA ASP A 177 -32.85 3.30 -9.70
C ASP A 177 -31.85 3.10 -8.55
N THR A 178 -30.58 3.23 -8.85
CA THR A 178 -29.48 3.00 -7.89
C THR A 178 -29.48 4.00 -6.73
N ALA A 179 -29.87 5.25 -6.99
CA ALA A 179 -29.96 6.29 -5.95
C ALA A 179 -31.08 5.97 -4.96
N LYS A 180 -32.26 5.60 -5.48
CA LYS A 180 -33.40 5.18 -4.64
C LYS A 180 -33.05 3.95 -3.81
N TYR A 181 -32.38 2.96 -4.41
CA TYR A 181 -31.87 1.79 -3.69
C TYR A 181 -30.99 2.21 -2.51
N ALA A 182 -30.02 3.11 -2.76
CA ALA A 182 -29.11 3.58 -1.72
C ALA A 182 -29.85 4.29 -0.57
N LEU A 183 -30.82 5.14 -0.90
CA LEU A 183 -31.62 5.84 0.09
C LEU A 183 -32.49 4.87 0.91
N ASP A 184 -33.21 3.97 0.23
CA ASP A 184 -34.11 3.01 0.86
C ASP A 184 -33.38 2.03 1.79
N HIS A 185 -32.14 1.70 1.46
CA HIS A 185 -31.28 0.80 2.26
C HIS A 185 -30.38 1.53 3.26
N LYS A 186 -30.61 2.82 3.48
CA LYS A 186 -29.89 3.65 4.46
C LYS A 186 -28.40 3.78 4.20
N LEU A 187 -27.97 3.61 2.96
CA LEU A 187 -26.59 3.84 2.56
C LEU A 187 -26.27 5.34 2.51
N VAL A 188 -27.25 6.16 2.17
CA VAL A 188 -27.15 7.62 2.17
C VAL A 188 -28.33 8.24 2.94
N ASP A 189 -28.21 9.52 3.30
CA ASP A 189 -29.22 10.20 4.12
C ASP A 189 -30.22 10.99 3.30
N ALA A 190 -29.81 11.48 2.13
CA ALA A 190 -30.69 12.23 1.25
C ALA A 190 -30.20 12.19 -0.20
N LEU A 191 -31.14 12.29 -1.13
CA LEU A 191 -30.87 12.55 -2.54
C LEU A 191 -31.01 14.04 -2.78
N ALA A 192 -30.01 14.67 -3.39
CA ALA A 192 -30.01 16.10 -3.66
C ALA A 192 -29.19 16.43 -4.90
N SER A 193 -29.71 17.38 -5.68
CA SER A 193 -28.94 17.98 -6.78
C SER A 193 -27.81 18.84 -6.22
N SER A 194 -26.82 19.18 -7.08
CA SER A 194 -25.75 20.10 -6.70
C SER A 194 -26.27 21.44 -6.18
N ALA A 195 -27.35 21.95 -6.76
CA ALA A 195 -27.98 23.20 -6.34
C ALA A 195 -28.62 23.09 -4.94
N ASP A 196 -29.27 21.96 -4.66
CA ASP A 196 -29.86 21.71 -3.34
C ASP A 196 -28.81 21.53 -2.26
N VAL A 197 -27.71 20.85 -2.58
CA VAL A 197 -26.54 20.72 -1.69
C VAL A 197 -25.93 22.08 -1.40
N GLU A 198 -25.69 22.90 -2.43
CA GLU A 198 -25.17 24.26 -2.28
C GLU A 198 -26.08 25.10 -1.36
N LYS A 199 -27.38 25.02 -1.55
CA LYS A 199 -28.34 25.72 -0.71
C LYS A 199 -28.26 25.26 0.76
N ALA A 200 -28.17 23.98 1.00
CA ALA A 200 -28.05 23.42 2.35
C ALA A 200 -26.73 23.84 3.01
N LEU A 201 -25.61 23.79 2.29
CA LEU A 201 -24.31 24.19 2.79
C LEU A 201 -24.22 25.71 3.00
N THR A 202 -24.88 26.51 2.15
CA THR A 202 -25.02 27.97 2.35
C THR A 202 -25.77 28.28 3.63
N LYS A 203 -26.84 27.55 3.92
CA LYS A 203 -27.57 27.68 5.19
C LYS A 203 -26.68 27.34 6.40
N GLN A 204 -25.83 26.35 6.26
CA GLN A 204 -24.95 25.89 7.34
C GLN A 204 -23.75 26.82 7.56
N PHE A 205 -23.09 27.28 6.50
CA PHE A 205 -21.80 27.97 6.56
C PHE A 205 -21.84 29.42 6.11
N GLY A 206 -22.92 29.87 5.50
CA GLY A 206 -23.05 31.19 4.91
C GLY A 206 -22.59 31.24 3.46
N TRP A 207 -22.84 32.37 2.82
CA TRP A 207 -22.51 32.61 1.42
C TRP A 207 -21.28 33.52 1.29
N SER A 208 -20.40 33.19 0.35
CA SER A 208 -19.27 34.00 -0.05
C SER A 208 -19.56 34.69 -1.38
N LYS A 209 -19.65 36.02 -1.37
CA LYS A 209 -19.82 36.80 -2.60
C LYS A 209 -18.59 36.75 -3.49
N THR A 210 -17.42 36.63 -2.88
CA THR A 210 -16.14 36.58 -3.60
C THR A 210 -15.99 35.28 -4.36
N GLU A 211 -16.33 34.17 -3.72
CA GLU A 211 -16.20 32.83 -4.32
C GLU A 211 -17.46 32.42 -5.10
N ASN A 212 -18.54 33.16 -4.93
CA ASN A 212 -19.84 32.84 -5.53
C ASN A 212 -20.31 31.43 -5.17
N ASN A 213 -20.13 31.05 -3.92
CA ASN A 213 -20.44 29.74 -3.37
C ASN A 213 -20.66 29.83 -1.85
N TYR A 214 -21.05 28.73 -1.19
CA TYR A 214 -21.01 28.68 0.27
C TYR A 214 -19.57 28.93 0.78
N ARG A 215 -19.46 29.48 1.98
CA ARG A 215 -18.15 29.77 2.56
C ARG A 215 -17.40 28.49 2.82
N ALA A 216 -16.22 28.39 2.21
CA ALA A 216 -15.32 27.26 2.39
C ALA A 216 -13.88 27.65 2.06
N ILE A 217 -12.95 26.92 2.62
CA ILE A 217 -11.56 26.91 2.17
C ILE A 217 -11.24 25.52 1.64
N SER A 218 -10.60 25.46 0.48
CA SER A 218 -10.15 24.19 -0.08
C SER A 218 -9.07 23.58 0.81
N TYR A 219 -9.09 22.26 0.94
CA TYR A 219 -8.00 21.52 1.59
C TYR A 219 -6.62 21.92 1.06
N TYR A 220 -6.50 22.16 -0.25
CA TYR A 220 -5.22 22.53 -0.88
C TYR A 220 -4.75 23.93 -0.52
N ASP A 221 -5.64 24.81 -0.08
CA ASP A 221 -5.33 26.18 0.32
C ASP A 221 -5.24 26.32 1.84
N TYR A 222 -5.58 25.28 2.58
CA TYR A 222 -5.54 25.26 4.03
C TYR A 222 -4.12 25.03 4.52
N SER A 223 -3.49 26.08 5.07
CA SER A 223 -2.10 26.02 5.50
C SER A 223 -1.94 25.26 6.81
N LEU A 224 -1.11 24.22 6.78
CA LEU A 224 -0.73 23.51 8.01
C LEU A 224 0.27 24.34 8.81
N LYS A 225 0.02 24.46 10.11
CA LYS A 225 0.96 25.07 11.05
C LYS A 225 2.14 24.13 11.25
N THR A 226 3.35 24.71 11.29
CA THR A 226 4.53 23.96 11.71
C THR A 226 4.37 23.60 13.19
N PRO A 227 4.49 22.31 13.56
CA PRO A 227 4.44 21.90 14.96
C PRO A 227 5.53 22.61 15.77
N ALA A 228 5.21 22.94 17.02
CA ALA A 228 6.20 23.52 17.93
C ALA A 228 7.34 22.50 18.15
N ASP A 229 8.58 22.99 18.08
CA ASP A 229 9.79 22.18 18.29
C ASP A 229 10.03 22.00 19.81
N THR A 230 9.08 21.33 20.48
CA THR A 230 9.08 21.12 21.93
C THR A 230 9.30 19.66 22.26
N GLY A 231 10.09 19.41 23.32
CA GLY A 231 10.38 18.06 23.79
C GLY A 231 11.43 17.34 22.97
N GLY A 232 11.49 16.02 23.10
CA GLY A 232 12.42 15.19 22.34
C GLY A 232 11.96 14.97 20.90
N THR A 233 12.90 14.81 20.00
CA THR A 233 12.61 14.51 18.59
C THR A 233 12.40 13.02 18.38
N ILE A 234 11.29 12.66 17.74
CA ILE A 234 11.05 11.33 17.19
C ILE A 234 11.17 11.43 15.68
N ALA A 235 12.16 10.75 15.10
CA ALA A 235 12.35 10.69 13.67
C ALA A 235 11.33 9.71 13.05
N VAL A 236 10.59 10.17 12.06
CA VAL A 236 9.68 9.34 11.28
C VAL A 236 10.28 9.12 9.91
N ILE A 237 10.58 7.87 9.61
CA ILE A 237 11.21 7.46 8.35
C ILE A 237 10.22 6.58 7.60
N PHE A 238 10.12 6.79 6.29
CA PHE A 238 9.13 6.10 5.44
C PHE A 238 9.79 5.06 4.56
N ALA A 239 9.15 3.90 4.46
CA ALA A 239 9.47 2.87 3.49
C ALA A 239 8.19 2.55 2.70
N ASN A 240 7.94 3.35 1.66
CA ASN A 240 6.73 3.28 0.83
C ASN A 240 7.06 2.77 -0.57
N GLY A 241 6.47 1.66 -0.96
CA GLY A 241 6.64 1.04 -2.27
C GLY A 241 7.62 -0.12 -2.28
N ALA A 242 7.94 -0.64 -3.47
CA ALA A 242 8.88 -1.75 -3.64
C ALA A 242 10.29 -1.35 -3.21
N ILE A 243 10.99 -2.26 -2.53
CA ILE A 243 12.34 -2.04 -2.03
C ILE A 243 13.33 -2.37 -3.13
N MET A 244 14.10 -1.36 -3.56
CA MET A 244 15.10 -1.44 -4.61
C MET A 244 16.50 -1.28 -4.06
N ASP A 245 17.45 -1.90 -4.73
CA ASP A 245 18.87 -1.63 -4.48
C ASP A 245 19.24 -0.23 -4.97
N GLY A 246 20.07 0.47 -4.20
CA GLY A 246 20.55 1.80 -4.54
C GLY A 246 19.70 2.95 -4.02
N GLU A 247 19.64 4.02 -4.79
CA GLU A 247 18.94 5.24 -4.43
C GLU A 247 17.44 5.17 -4.73
N GLU A 248 16.68 6.00 -4.02
CA GLU A 248 15.24 6.09 -4.18
C GLU A 248 14.85 6.56 -5.59
N THR A 249 13.82 5.92 -6.14
CA THR A 249 13.11 6.39 -7.34
C THR A 249 11.65 6.69 -6.99
N PRO A 250 10.94 7.52 -7.77
CA PRO A 250 9.54 7.85 -7.47
C PRO A 250 8.67 6.61 -7.28
N GLY A 251 7.96 6.55 -6.15
CA GLY A 251 7.08 5.44 -5.80
C GLY A 251 7.77 4.17 -5.27
N ASN A 252 9.08 4.18 -5.11
CA ASN A 252 9.86 3.05 -4.61
C ASN A 252 10.73 3.44 -3.41
N VAL A 253 11.14 2.44 -2.64
CA VAL A 253 12.11 2.58 -1.55
C VAL A 253 13.51 2.32 -2.11
N GLY A 254 14.45 3.23 -1.90
CA GLY A 254 15.85 2.99 -2.19
C GLY A 254 16.56 2.50 -0.93
N GLY A 255 17.21 1.34 -1.00
CA GLY A 255 17.95 0.77 0.14
C GLY A 255 18.97 1.75 0.71
N ASP A 256 19.77 2.37 -0.16
CA ASP A 256 20.82 3.32 0.24
C ASP A 256 20.22 4.62 0.78
N THR A 257 19.19 5.16 0.15
CA THR A 257 18.49 6.37 0.59
C THR A 257 17.90 6.20 1.98
N THR A 258 17.14 5.14 2.19
CA THR A 258 16.49 4.88 3.49
C THR A 258 17.52 4.58 4.58
N ALA A 259 18.55 3.79 4.27
CA ALA A 259 19.64 3.52 5.20
C ALA A 259 20.37 4.80 5.60
N SER A 260 20.61 5.72 4.67
CA SER A 260 21.22 7.03 4.95
C SER A 260 20.36 7.86 5.90
N GLN A 261 19.05 7.91 5.69
CA GLN A 261 18.12 8.61 6.59
C GLN A 261 18.12 8.03 8.00
N ILE A 262 18.14 6.70 8.11
CA ILE A 262 18.24 6.02 9.42
C ILE A 262 19.56 6.34 10.10
N ARG A 263 20.65 6.34 9.34
CA ARG A 263 21.98 6.72 9.85
C ARG A 263 21.98 8.16 10.36
N ASP A 264 21.42 9.11 9.62
CA ASP A 264 21.32 10.51 10.03
C ASP A 264 20.52 10.64 11.34
N ALA A 265 19.41 9.94 11.46
CA ALA A 265 18.62 9.89 12.68
C ALA A 265 19.39 9.28 13.86
N ARG A 266 20.14 8.20 13.59
CA ARG A 266 20.97 7.54 14.61
C ARG A 266 22.08 8.46 15.15
N LEU A 267 22.67 9.27 14.28
CA LEU A 267 23.80 10.13 14.63
C LEU A 267 23.36 11.50 15.17
N ASP A 268 22.11 11.89 14.98
CA ASP A 268 21.58 13.14 15.50
C ASP A 268 21.28 13.03 17.01
N PRO A 269 21.99 13.77 17.87
CA PRO A 269 21.79 13.68 19.31
C PRO A 269 20.41 14.18 19.78
N LYS A 270 19.69 14.94 18.95
CA LYS A 270 18.34 15.40 19.24
C LYS A 270 17.30 14.33 19.07
N VAL A 271 17.56 13.35 18.19
CA VAL A 271 16.63 12.23 17.93
C VAL A 271 16.69 11.25 19.08
N LYS A 272 15.55 11.00 19.71
CA LYS A 272 15.43 10.11 20.89
C LYS A 272 14.84 8.76 20.56
N ALA A 273 14.09 8.66 19.48
CA ALA A 273 13.50 7.42 18.98
C ALA A 273 13.26 7.50 17.47
N ILE A 274 13.09 6.35 16.85
CA ILE A 274 12.78 6.24 15.41
C ILE A 274 11.47 5.48 15.25
N VAL A 275 10.55 6.02 14.46
CA VAL A 275 9.39 5.31 13.95
C VAL A 275 9.61 5.08 12.47
N LEU A 276 9.64 3.81 12.08
CA LEU A 276 9.65 3.41 10.68
C LEU A 276 8.22 3.12 10.23
N ARG A 277 7.70 3.95 9.34
CA ARG A 277 6.41 3.72 8.70
C ARG A 277 6.61 2.89 7.45
N VAL A 278 6.08 1.67 7.46
CA VAL A 278 6.24 0.71 6.36
C VAL A 278 4.93 0.56 5.60
N ASN A 279 4.98 0.81 4.30
CA ASN A 279 3.92 0.50 3.36
C ASN A 279 4.55 -0.11 2.10
N SER A 280 5.01 -1.36 2.21
CA SER A 280 5.85 -2.01 1.22
C SER A 280 5.50 -3.49 1.05
N PRO A 281 5.42 -3.97 -0.19
CA PRO A 281 5.30 -5.39 -0.51
C PRO A 281 6.63 -6.16 -0.41
N GLY A 282 7.72 -5.47 -0.09
CA GLY A 282 9.07 -6.00 -0.14
C GLY A 282 9.79 -5.69 -1.44
N GLY A 283 10.78 -6.49 -1.77
CA GLY A 283 11.61 -6.33 -2.98
C GLY A 283 12.95 -7.01 -2.86
N SER A 284 14.02 -6.30 -3.19
CA SER A 284 15.40 -6.78 -3.12
C SER A 284 15.79 -7.24 -1.71
N VAL A 285 16.35 -8.43 -1.60
CA VAL A 285 16.89 -8.95 -0.34
C VAL A 285 18.08 -8.10 0.12
N ASN A 286 18.97 -7.72 -0.80
CA ASN A 286 20.13 -6.90 -0.47
C ASN A 286 19.72 -5.54 0.11
N ALA A 287 18.81 -4.85 -0.57
CA ALA A 287 18.32 -3.55 -0.12
C ALA A 287 17.57 -3.64 1.22
N SER A 288 16.79 -4.70 1.41
CA SER A 288 16.11 -4.96 2.69
C SER A 288 17.13 -5.16 3.83
N GLU A 289 18.22 -5.88 3.58
CA GLU A 289 19.27 -6.09 4.57
C GLU A 289 20.03 -4.79 4.90
N VAL A 290 20.30 -3.97 3.90
CA VAL A 290 20.97 -2.67 4.10
C VAL A 290 20.14 -1.78 5.05
N ILE A 291 18.84 -1.72 4.85
CA ILE A 291 17.93 -0.97 5.72
C ILE A 291 17.87 -1.60 7.12
N ARG A 292 17.67 -2.92 7.20
CA ARG A 292 17.62 -3.64 8.46
C ARG A 292 18.84 -3.39 9.32
N ALA A 293 20.02 -3.47 8.72
CA ALA A 293 21.29 -3.31 9.43
C ALA A 293 21.41 -1.92 10.07
N GLU A 294 20.99 -0.86 9.39
CA GLU A 294 21.01 0.49 9.96
C GLU A 294 20.00 0.67 11.10
N LEU A 295 18.82 0.05 10.99
CA LEU A 295 17.86 0.04 12.11
C LEU A 295 18.40 -0.73 13.32
N ALA A 296 19.05 -1.86 13.08
CA ALA A 296 19.71 -2.62 14.15
C ALA A 296 20.83 -1.80 14.82
N ALA A 297 21.59 -1.04 14.04
CA ALA A 297 22.62 -0.13 14.56
C ALA A 297 22.02 1.00 15.41
N ALA A 298 20.90 1.57 15.00
CA ALA A 298 20.20 2.59 15.77
C ALA A 298 19.70 2.04 17.12
N ARG A 299 19.11 0.85 17.12
CA ARG A 299 18.72 0.16 18.33
C ARG A 299 19.90 -0.13 19.25
N ALA A 300 21.01 -0.64 18.70
CA ALA A 300 22.24 -0.91 19.46
C ALA A 300 22.84 0.35 20.07
N ALA A 301 22.65 1.51 19.43
CA ALA A 301 23.07 2.82 19.94
C ALA A 301 22.16 3.36 21.04
N GLY A 302 21.14 2.61 21.45
CA GLY A 302 20.22 2.97 22.53
C GLY A 302 19.01 3.80 22.10
N LYS A 303 18.78 3.96 20.81
CA LYS A 303 17.57 4.65 20.29
C LYS A 303 16.47 3.61 20.02
N PRO A 304 15.32 3.70 20.71
CA PRO A 304 14.20 2.81 20.42
C PRO A 304 13.74 2.92 18.97
N VAL A 305 13.44 1.78 18.37
CA VAL A 305 12.90 1.66 17.01
C VAL A 305 11.53 1.02 17.11
N VAL A 306 10.52 1.70 16.61
CA VAL A 306 9.14 1.20 16.52
C VAL A 306 8.72 1.18 15.08
N VAL A 307 8.13 0.07 14.65
CA VAL A 307 7.57 -0.05 13.30
C VAL A 307 6.07 0.20 13.34
N SER A 308 5.60 1.08 12.46
CA SER A 308 4.19 1.31 12.15
C SER A 308 3.88 0.77 10.77
N MET A 309 3.10 -0.31 10.72
CA MET A 309 2.72 -0.91 9.46
C MET A 309 1.46 -0.24 8.88
N GLY A 310 1.53 0.17 7.63
CA GLY A 310 0.40 0.70 6.87
C GLY A 310 -0.42 -0.39 6.19
N GLY A 311 -0.79 -0.17 4.93
CA GLY A 311 -1.57 -1.14 4.15
C GLY A 311 -0.87 -2.46 3.95
N MET A 312 0.45 -2.45 3.81
CA MET A 312 1.27 -3.65 3.68
C MET A 312 2.66 -3.46 4.29
N ALA A 313 3.16 -4.51 4.90
CA ALA A 313 4.54 -4.61 5.37
C ALA A 313 4.94 -6.08 5.24
N ALA A 314 5.06 -6.52 4.00
CA ALA A 314 5.16 -7.92 3.67
C ALA A 314 6.52 -8.25 3.04
N SER A 315 6.96 -9.46 3.26
CA SER A 315 8.22 -10.00 2.72
C SER A 315 9.41 -9.12 3.10
N GLY A 316 10.08 -8.44 2.16
CA GLY A 316 11.14 -7.48 2.48
C GLY A 316 10.68 -6.36 3.42
N GLY A 317 9.39 -5.97 3.36
CA GLY A 317 8.78 -5.04 4.31
C GLY A 317 8.74 -5.58 5.74
N TYR A 318 8.60 -6.88 5.91
CA TYR A 318 8.76 -7.53 7.22
C TYR A 318 10.25 -7.70 7.61
N TRP A 319 11.10 -8.01 6.64
CA TRP A 319 12.55 -8.10 6.84
C TRP A 319 13.10 -6.86 7.53
N ILE A 320 12.80 -5.68 7.00
CA ILE A 320 13.24 -4.41 7.58
C ILE A 320 12.59 -4.10 8.94
N SER A 321 11.49 -4.74 9.25
CA SER A 321 10.77 -4.57 10.53
C SER A 321 11.37 -5.41 11.67
N THR A 322 12.17 -6.42 11.35
CA THR A 322 12.68 -7.39 12.34
C THR A 322 13.52 -6.77 13.48
N PRO A 323 14.33 -5.72 13.28
CA PRO A 323 15.12 -5.15 14.38
C PRO A 323 14.32 -4.25 15.32
N ALA A 324 13.06 -4.00 15.06
CA ALA A 324 12.24 -3.10 15.87
C ALA A 324 12.08 -3.59 17.32
N ASN A 325 12.10 -2.67 18.27
CA ASN A 325 11.74 -2.95 19.66
C ASN A 325 10.25 -3.32 19.78
N TYR A 326 9.43 -2.78 18.89
CA TYR A 326 7.98 -2.96 18.92
C TYR A 326 7.39 -2.76 17.53
N ILE A 327 6.43 -3.61 17.17
CA ILE A 327 5.74 -3.59 15.86
C ILE A 327 4.25 -3.40 16.07
N VAL A 328 3.69 -2.34 15.46
CA VAL A 328 2.26 -2.04 15.45
C VAL A 328 1.72 -2.23 14.04
N ALA A 329 0.67 -3.01 13.89
CA ALA A 329 -0.04 -3.22 12.63
C ALA A 329 -1.51 -2.83 12.76
N SER A 330 -2.12 -2.40 11.66
CA SER A 330 -3.59 -2.29 11.59
C SER A 330 -4.20 -3.68 11.40
N PRO A 331 -5.44 -3.92 11.84
CA PRO A 331 -6.12 -5.19 11.58
C PRO A 331 -6.14 -5.60 10.11
N SER A 332 -6.21 -4.63 9.21
CA SER A 332 -6.25 -4.82 7.74
C SER A 332 -4.91 -4.66 7.04
N THR A 333 -3.81 -4.55 7.77
CA THR A 333 -2.47 -4.61 7.21
C THR A 333 -2.23 -5.99 6.59
N LEU A 334 -1.59 -6.04 5.42
CA LEU A 334 -1.07 -7.28 4.86
C LEU A 334 0.41 -7.41 5.21
N THR A 335 0.78 -8.52 5.85
CA THR A 335 2.15 -8.75 6.32
C THR A 335 2.56 -10.21 6.16
N GLY A 336 3.63 -10.64 6.79
CA GLY A 336 4.16 -11.98 6.61
C GLY A 336 4.84 -12.11 5.25
N SER A 337 4.37 -13.02 4.42
CA SER A 337 4.97 -13.36 3.13
C SER A 337 6.47 -13.68 3.25
N ILE A 338 6.83 -14.41 4.31
CA ILE A 338 8.21 -14.76 4.64
C ILE A 338 8.65 -15.90 3.74
N GLY A 339 9.27 -15.54 2.63
CA GLY A 339 9.73 -16.43 1.60
C GLY A 339 10.65 -15.70 0.63
N ILE A 340 11.45 -16.44 -0.10
CA ILE A 340 12.49 -15.93 -1.00
C ILE A 340 12.36 -16.58 -2.37
N PHE A 341 12.58 -15.82 -3.42
CA PHE A 341 12.63 -16.35 -4.78
C PHE A 341 13.65 -15.60 -5.65
N GLY A 342 13.99 -16.24 -6.76
CA GLY A 342 14.67 -15.63 -7.89
C GLY A 342 14.10 -16.19 -9.18
N VAL A 343 14.12 -15.39 -10.24
CA VAL A 343 13.68 -15.79 -11.58
C VAL A 343 14.71 -15.33 -12.59
N ILE A 344 15.11 -16.25 -13.46
CA ILE A 344 15.99 -15.95 -14.60
C ILE A 344 15.30 -16.47 -15.87
N ASN A 345 15.10 -15.58 -16.83
CA ASN A 345 14.58 -15.91 -18.15
C ASN A 345 15.73 -15.93 -19.15
N THR A 346 15.77 -16.97 -20.01
CA THR A 346 16.71 -17.07 -21.10
C THR A 346 15.99 -17.24 -22.44
N VAL A 347 16.55 -16.67 -23.50
CA VAL A 347 15.89 -16.56 -24.82
C VAL A 347 16.60 -17.32 -25.92
N GLU A 348 17.47 -18.27 -25.59
CA GLU A 348 18.23 -19.07 -26.55
C GLU A 348 17.33 -19.80 -27.58
N ASN A 349 16.21 -20.34 -27.10
CA ASN A 349 15.26 -21.05 -27.97
C ASN A 349 14.42 -20.07 -28.82
N SER A 350 14.10 -18.89 -28.26
CA SER A 350 13.42 -17.82 -29.01
C SER A 350 14.28 -17.36 -30.18
N LEU A 351 15.58 -17.09 -29.93
CA LEU A 351 16.54 -16.68 -30.95
C LEU A 351 16.76 -17.76 -31.98
N SER A 352 16.92 -19.02 -31.55
CA SER A 352 17.07 -20.17 -32.44
C SER A 352 15.87 -20.31 -33.41
N SER A 353 14.66 -20.03 -32.95
CA SER A 353 13.45 -20.10 -33.76
C SER A 353 13.44 -19.11 -34.94
N ILE A 354 14.20 -18.06 -34.88
CA ILE A 354 14.36 -17.06 -35.93
C ILE A 354 15.74 -17.13 -36.62
N GLY A 355 16.50 -18.18 -36.36
CA GLY A 355 17.79 -18.44 -37.01
C GLY A 355 18.99 -17.73 -36.38
N VAL A 356 18.84 -17.19 -35.16
CA VAL A 356 19.93 -16.53 -34.41
C VAL A 356 20.47 -17.47 -33.34
N HIS A 357 21.78 -17.65 -33.33
CA HIS A 357 22.47 -18.54 -32.41
C HIS A 357 23.57 -17.77 -31.63
N SER A 358 23.79 -18.16 -30.38
CA SER A 358 24.85 -17.62 -29.53
C SER A 358 25.89 -18.71 -29.31
N ASP A 359 27.15 -18.36 -29.44
CA ASP A 359 28.27 -19.24 -29.16
C ASP A 359 29.47 -18.45 -28.64
N GLY A 360 30.35 -19.09 -27.95
CA GLY A 360 31.55 -18.49 -27.37
C GLY A 360 32.35 -19.48 -26.54
N VAL A 361 33.38 -18.97 -25.91
CA VAL A 361 34.26 -19.75 -25.00
C VAL A 361 34.25 -19.11 -23.62
N SER A 362 34.35 -19.93 -22.60
CA SER A 362 34.47 -19.49 -21.22
C SER A 362 35.50 -20.29 -20.45
N THR A 363 36.09 -19.68 -19.44
CA THR A 363 37.06 -20.36 -18.56
C THR A 363 36.38 -21.19 -17.46
N SER A 364 35.06 -20.97 -17.29
CA SER A 364 34.27 -21.63 -16.26
C SER A 364 32.77 -21.55 -16.65
N PRO A 365 31.96 -22.56 -16.32
CA PRO A 365 30.49 -22.46 -16.45
C PRO A 365 29.90 -21.28 -15.72
N LEU A 366 30.56 -20.77 -14.67
CA LEU A 366 30.13 -19.62 -13.88
C LEU A 366 30.35 -18.28 -14.57
N ALA A 367 31.25 -18.24 -15.55
CA ALA A 367 31.54 -17.04 -16.34
C ALA A 367 30.59 -16.86 -17.52
N ASP A 368 29.87 -17.91 -17.92
CA ASP A 368 29.06 -17.95 -19.11
C ASP A 368 27.55 -17.75 -18.78
N ILE A 369 27.26 -16.67 -18.05
CA ILE A 369 25.89 -16.30 -17.71
C ILE A 369 25.40 -15.25 -18.71
N SER A 370 24.44 -15.64 -19.56
CA SER A 370 23.86 -14.77 -20.59
C SER A 370 22.38 -15.10 -20.77
N MET A 371 21.57 -14.09 -21.10
CA MET A 371 20.17 -14.29 -21.50
C MET A 371 20.06 -15.06 -22.84
N THR A 372 21.11 -15.08 -23.64
CA THR A 372 21.12 -15.72 -24.96
C THR A 372 21.59 -17.16 -24.95
N LYS A 373 21.95 -17.69 -23.79
CA LYS A 373 22.38 -19.08 -23.60
C LYS A 373 21.57 -19.75 -22.49
N ALA A 374 21.42 -21.07 -22.57
CA ALA A 374 20.86 -21.86 -21.48
C ALA A 374 21.71 -21.71 -20.21
N LEU A 375 21.06 -21.65 -19.03
CA LEU A 375 21.79 -21.66 -17.76
C LEU A 375 22.47 -23.00 -17.54
N SER A 376 23.74 -22.96 -17.17
CA SER A 376 24.48 -24.17 -16.79
C SER A 376 23.88 -24.79 -15.51
N PRO A 377 23.99 -26.13 -15.33
CA PRO A 377 23.59 -26.78 -14.07
C PRO A 377 24.27 -26.19 -12.85
N GLU A 378 25.53 -25.79 -12.97
CA GLU A 378 26.31 -25.19 -11.89
C GLU A 378 25.75 -23.83 -11.47
N VAL A 379 25.37 -22.97 -12.42
CA VAL A 379 24.73 -21.69 -12.14
C VAL A 379 23.38 -21.90 -11.47
N GLN A 380 22.56 -22.83 -11.96
CA GLN A 380 21.28 -23.17 -11.35
C GLN A 380 21.45 -23.66 -9.91
N GLN A 381 22.42 -24.49 -9.65
CA GLN A 381 22.73 -24.99 -8.31
C GLN A 381 23.16 -23.86 -7.38
N MET A 382 24.02 -22.95 -7.83
CA MET A 382 24.43 -21.78 -7.05
C MET A 382 23.24 -20.89 -6.71
N MET A 383 22.38 -20.63 -7.67
CA MET A 383 21.16 -19.84 -7.44
C MET A 383 20.24 -20.47 -6.40
N GLN A 384 20.00 -21.77 -6.49
CA GLN A 384 19.17 -22.48 -5.52
C GLN A 384 19.76 -22.44 -4.12
N LEU A 385 21.07 -22.64 -3.98
CA LEU A 385 21.77 -22.52 -2.70
C LEU A 385 21.65 -21.10 -2.11
N SER A 386 21.80 -20.08 -2.96
CA SER A 386 21.65 -18.68 -2.55
C SER A 386 20.23 -18.38 -2.05
N ILE A 387 19.21 -18.92 -2.72
CA ILE A 387 17.81 -18.75 -2.34
C ILE A 387 17.49 -19.49 -1.02
N GLU A 388 17.97 -20.71 -0.88
CA GLU A 388 17.82 -21.49 0.36
C GLU A 388 18.48 -20.80 1.55
N TYR A 389 19.68 -20.27 1.35
CA TYR A 389 20.37 -19.48 2.37
C TYR A 389 19.59 -18.20 2.72
N GLY A 390 19.07 -17.49 1.72
CA GLY A 390 18.26 -16.30 1.93
C GLY A 390 17.02 -16.57 2.77
N TYR A 391 16.35 -17.69 2.52
CA TYR A 391 15.20 -18.12 3.30
C TYR A 391 15.57 -18.46 4.75
N LYS A 392 16.64 -19.23 4.93
CA LYS A 392 17.15 -19.57 6.25
C LYS A 392 17.53 -18.32 7.05
N ARG A 393 18.17 -17.35 6.39
CA ARG A 393 18.50 -16.06 6.98
C ARG A 393 17.24 -15.31 7.40
N PHE A 394 16.22 -15.26 6.54
CA PHE A 394 14.97 -14.59 6.83
C PHE A 394 14.29 -15.21 8.07
N ILE A 395 14.14 -16.52 8.09
CA ILE A 395 13.55 -17.24 9.23
C ILE A 395 14.33 -16.98 10.52
N THR A 396 15.65 -16.98 10.46
CA THR A 396 16.50 -16.73 11.62
C THR A 396 16.31 -15.31 12.15
N LEU A 397 16.25 -14.31 11.28
CA LEU A 397 15.99 -12.93 11.68
C LEU A 397 14.62 -12.79 12.40
N VAL A 398 13.61 -13.43 11.86
CA VAL A 398 12.27 -13.41 12.46
C VAL A 398 12.24 -14.16 13.78
N ALA A 399 12.87 -15.35 13.84
CA ALA A 399 12.98 -16.15 15.05
C ALA A 399 13.64 -15.37 16.19
N ASP A 400 14.77 -14.73 15.91
CA ASP A 400 15.48 -13.92 16.89
C ASP A 400 14.63 -12.71 17.35
N ALA A 401 14.00 -12.04 16.40
CA ALA A 401 13.13 -10.88 16.69
C ALA A 401 11.90 -11.26 17.53
N ARG A 402 11.31 -12.41 17.27
CA ARG A 402 10.08 -12.86 17.93
C ARG A 402 10.33 -13.84 19.09
N LYS A 403 11.59 -14.10 19.42
CA LYS A 403 12.01 -15.01 20.51
C LYS A 403 11.39 -16.41 20.36
N ARG A 404 11.49 -16.94 19.15
CA ARG A 404 11.01 -18.28 18.78
C ARG A 404 12.11 -19.05 18.07
N THR A 405 11.88 -20.33 17.85
CA THR A 405 12.80 -21.16 17.06
C THR A 405 12.55 -20.95 15.57
N PRO A 406 13.58 -21.14 14.70
CA PRO A 406 13.37 -21.11 13.26
C PRO A 406 12.28 -22.09 12.78
N GLU A 407 12.17 -23.26 13.41
CA GLU A 407 11.17 -24.27 13.08
C GLU A 407 9.74 -23.78 13.38
N GLN A 408 9.57 -23.05 14.48
CA GLN A 408 8.28 -22.43 14.83
C GLN A 408 7.90 -21.33 13.83
N ILE A 409 8.88 -20.54 13.40
CA ILE A 409 8.64 -19.49 12.40
C ILE A 409 8.34 -20.12 11.03
N ASP A 410 9.03 -21.18 10.64
CA ASP A 410 8.79 -21.85 9.36
C ASP A 410 7.31 -22.27 9.18
N LYS A 411 6.64 -22.66 10.25
CA LYS A 411 5.22 -23.03 10.23
C LYS A 411 4.28 -21.90 9.85
N ILE A 412 4.64 -20.65 10.13
CA ILE A 412 3.86 -19.46 9.79
C ILE A 412 4.49 -18.65 8.67
N ALA A 413 5.59 -19.12 8.12
CA ALA A 413 6.32 -18.57 6.99
C ALA A 413 5.89 -19.25 5.68
N GLN A 414 6.80 -19.77 4.90
CA GLN A 414 6.55 -20.40 3.61
C GLN A 414 5.88 -19.46 2.59
N GLY A 415 6.07 -18.15 2.76
CA GLY A 415 5.47 -17.13 1.91
C GLY A 415 4.02 -16.80 2.22
N HIS A 416 3.44 -17.34 3.28
CA HIS A 416 2.04 -17.10 3.64
C HIS A 416 1.81 -15.64 4.00
N VAL A 417 0.82 -15.01 3.37
CA VAL A 417 0.39 -13.64 3.67
C VAL A 417 -0.62 -13.68 4.81
N TRP A 418 -0.41 -12.83 5.81
CA TRP A 418 -1.28 -12.70 6.97
C TRP A 418 -1.84 -11.29 7.07
N THR A 419 -3.10 -11.16 7.49
CA THR A 419 -3.61 -9.85 7.94
C THR A 419 -2.91 -9.43 9.23
N GLY A 420 -2.95 -8.14 9.56
CA GLY A 420 -2.43 -7.65 10.85
C GLY A 420 -3.09 -8.35 12.03
N GLU A 421 -4.38 -8.65 11.92
CA GLU A 421 -5.14 -9.39 12.93
C GLU A 421 -4.60 -10.81 13.14
N ASP A 422 -4.39 -11.56 12.06
CA ASP A 422 -3.76 -12.88 12.11
C ASP A 422 -2.30 -12.82 12.58
N ALA A 423 -1.57 -11.80 12.14
CA ALA A 423 -0.17 -11.59 12.54
C ALA A 423 -0.03 -11.31 14.04
N LYS A 424 -0.98 -10.60 14.63
CA LYS A 424 -1.04 -10.44 16.08
C LYS A 424 -1.30 -11.79 16.77
N ALA A 425 -2.24 -12.57 16.27
CA ALA A 425 -2.56 -13.88 16.83
C ALA A 425 -1.39 -14.85 16.74
N ASN A 426 -0.64 -14.86 15.65
CA ASN A 426 0.50 -15.77 15.45
C ASN A 426 1.85 -15.20 15.93
N GLY A 427 1.87 -14.02 16.50
CA GLY A 427 3.04 -13.44 17.16
C GLY A 427 4.02 -12.69 16.25
N LEU A 428 3.67 -12.41 15.00
CA LEU A 428 4.50 -11.64 14.08
C LEU A 428 4.50 -10.13 14.38
N VAL A 429 3.45 -9.62 15.02
CA VAL A 429 3.36 -8.23 15.46
C VAL A 429 3.01 -8.16 16.94
N ASP A 430 3.33 -7.03 17.58
CA ASP A 430 3.16 -6.87 19.03
C ASP A 430 1.77 -6.39 19.39
N SER A 431 1.21 -5.45 18.63
CA SER A 431 -0.14 -4.95 18.87
C SER A 431 -0.82 -4.48 17.59
N LEU A 432 -2.15 -4.41 17.67
CA LEU A 432 -2.95 -3.74 16.66
C LEU A 432 -3.14 -2.28 17.04
N GLY A 433 -3.01 -1.41 16.06
CA GLY A 433 -3.15 0.03 16.25
C GLY A 433 -2.82 0.79 14.98
N ASP A 434 -2.74 2.10 15.12
CA ASP A 434 -2.40 3.02 14.05
C ASP A 434 -1.04 3.71 14.28
N PHE A 435 -0.73 4.69 13.45
CA PHE A 435 0.49 5.47 13.56
C PHE A 435 0.63 6.17 14.91
N ASP A 436 -0.47 6.67 15.47
CA ASP A 436 -0.45 7.33 16.77
C ASP A 436 0.01 6.38 17.88
N ASP A 437 -0.43 5.12 17.82
CA ASP A 437 -0.03 4.09 18.79
C ASP A 437 1.46 3.77 18.68
N ALA A 438 2.00 3.74 17.47
CA ALA A 438 3.42 3.54 17.24
C ALA A 438 4.26 4.70 17.77
N VAL A 439 3.84 5.95 17.54
CA VAL A 439 4.50 7.15 18.07
C VAL A 439 4.45 7.16 19.58
N ALA A 440 3.31 6.87 20.18
CA ALA A 440 3.14 6.80 21.63
C ALA A 440 4.07 5.74 22.24
N LYS A 441 4.21 4.59 21.59
CA LYS A 441 5.12 3.53 22.03
C LYS A 441 6.58 3.94 21.93
N ALA A 442 6.97 4.62 20.87
CA ALA A 442 8.33 5.15 20.71
C ALA A 442 8.65 6.18 21.81
N ALA A 443 7.73 7.09 22.12
CA ALA A 443 7.86 8.05 23.21
C ALA A 443 7.99 7.36 24.57
N GLU A 444 7.18 6.34 24.82
CA GLU A 444 7.23 5.54 26.05
C GLU A 444 8.61 4.87 26.22
N LEU A 445 9.09 4.19 25.17
CA LEU A 445 10.37 3.50 25.21
C LEU A 445 11.56 4.46 25.37
N ALA A 446 11.46 5.66 24.81
CA ALA A 446 12.46 6.73 24.96
C ALA A 446 12.27 7.55 26.24
N LYS A 447 11.25 7.24 27.05
CA LYS A 447 10.91 7.95 28.29
C LYS A 447 10.65 9.45 28.10
N LEU A 448 9.99 9.79 27.01
CA LEU A 448 9.63 11.17 26.67
C LEU A 448 8.25 11.50 27.23
N LYS A 449 8.16 12.63 27.92
CA LYS A 449 6.87 13.21 28.37
C LYS A 449 6.30 14.15 27.31
N GLN A 450 7.17 14.83 26.58
CA GLN A 450 6.85 15.72 25.48
C GLN A 450 7.74 15.37 24.30
N TRP A 451 7.18 15.42 23.11
CA TRP A 451 7.90 15.12 21.89
C TRP A 451 7.30 15.86 20.70
N HIS A 452 8.10 15.92 19.63
CA HIS A 452 7.66 16.36 18.32
C HIS A 452 8.19 15.39 17.28
N LEU A 453 7.50 15.33 16.13
CA LEU A 453 7.85 14.47 15.04
C LEU A 453 8.68 15.23 14.02
N ASP A 454 9.74 14.60 13.54
CA ASP A 454 10.54 15.07 12.42
C ASP A 454 10.42 14.04 11.29
N TYR A 455 9.79 14.44 10.18
CA TYR A 455 9.55 13.58 9.05
C TYR A 455 10.74 13.61 8.10
N TYR A 456 11.39 12.47 7.93
CA TYR A 456 12.51 12.31 7.02
C TYR A 456 11.99 11.97 5.63
N GLN A 457 11.94 12.98 4.78
CA GLN A 457 11.60 12.83 3.36
C GLN A 457 12.64 13.60 2.57
N ASP A 458 13.21 12.95 1.56
CA ASP A 458 14.06 13.66 0.62
C ASP A 458 13.21 14.60 -0.23
N GLU A 459 13.69 15.84 -0.38
CA GLU A 459 13.07 16.76 -1.31
C GLU A 459 13.28 16.23 -2.74
N PRO A 460 12.25 16.27 -3.60
CA PRO A 460 12.42 15.85 -4.98
C PRO A 460 13.52 16.69 -5.63
N THR A 461 14.46 16.01 -6.26
CA THR A 461 15.53 16.69 -6.98
C THR A 461 14.97 17.44 -8.20
N VAL A 462 15.68 18.42 -8.69
CA VAL A 462 15.30 19.12 -9.95
C VAL A 462 15.16 18.11 -11.09
N LEU A 463 15.96 17.04 -11.08
CA LEU A 463 15.87 15.96 -12.05
C LEU A 463 14.56 15.17 -11.90
N ASP A 464 14.11 14.89 -10.67
CA ASP A 464 12.85 14.20 -10.42
C ASP A 464 11.66 15.06 -10.89
N MET A 465 11.70 16.37 -10.62
CA MET A 465 10.68 17.31 -11.09
C MET A 465 10.65 17.41 -12.62
N VAL A 466 11.82 17.36 -13.28
CA VAL A 466 11.92 17.37 -14.74
C VAL A 466 11.41 16.05 -15.32
N MET A 467 11.77 14.92 -14.71
CA MET A 467 11.27 13.60 -15.14
C MET A 467 9.76 13.49 -14.99
N ASP A 468 9.19 13.97 -13.88
CA ASP A 468 7.74 14.01 -13.67
C ASP A 468 7.05 14.94 -14.66
N SER A 469 7.66 16.09 -14.97
CA SER A 469 7.14 17.00 -15.98
C SER A 469 7.25 16.44 -17.41
N MET A 470 8.28 15.63 -17.69
CA MET A 470 8.43 14.96 -18.98
C MET A 470 7.41 13.83 -19.19
N THR A 471 7.10 13.05 -18.16
CA THR A 471 6.04 12.03 -18.24
C THR A 471 4.65 12.66 -18.37
N GLY A 472 4.43 13.82 -17.76
CA GLY A 472 3.26 14.65 -18.00
C GLY A 472 3.24 15.30 -19.39
N SER A 473 4.42 15.67 -19.90
CA SER A 473 4.57 16.35 -21.18
C SER A 473 4.36 15.44 -22.39
N VAL A 474 4.71 14.17 -22.30
CA VAL A 474 4.40 13.19 -23.37
C VAL A 474 2.89 13.01 -23.52
N ARG A 475 2.15 13.10 -22.42
CA ARG A 475 0.68 13.07 -22.45
C ARG A 475 0.12 14.40 -22.99
N ALA A 476 0.77 15.52 -22.70
CA ALA A 476 0.39 16.84 -23.16
C ALA A 476 0.83 17.12 -24.62
N MET A 477 1.78 16.36 -25.17
CA MET A 477 2.20 16.46 -26.55
C MET A 477 1.25 15.78 -27.54
N LEU A 478 0.34 14.95 -27.07
CA LEU A 478 -0.73 14.41 -27.90
C LEU A 478 -1.84 15.45 -28.02
N PRO A 479 -2.27 15.82 -29.23
CA PRO A 479 -3.41 16.71 -29.40
C PRO A 479 -4.61 16.23 -28.59
N GLU A 480 -5.33 17.15 -27.95
CA GLU A 480 -6.53 16.82 -27.13
C GLU A 480 -7.52 15.94 -27.90
N THR A 481 -7.60 16.12 -29.22
CA THR A 481 -8.42 15.30 -30.11
C THR A 481 -7.98 13.84 -30.16
N ILE A 482 -6.68 13.56 -30.03
CA ILE A 482 -6.17 12.17 -30.00
C ILE A 482 -6.35 11.56 -28.61
N GLN A 483 -6.19 12.36 -27.56
CA GLN A 483 -6.45 11.89 -26.17
C GLN A 483 -7.92 11.52 -25.97
N ALA A 484 -8.84 12.28 -26.57
CA ALA A 484 -10.27 12.02 -26.51
C ALA A 484 -10.72 10.85 -27.40
N MET A 485 -9.93 10.49 -28.41
CA MET A 485 -10.23 9.40 -29.34
C MET A 485 -9.73 8.03 -28.89
N LEU A 486 -8.88 7.95 -27.86
CA LEU A 486 -8.40 6.67 -27.32
C LEU A 486 -9.52 6.04 -26.49
N PRO A 487 -10.01 4.85 -26.86
CA PRO A 487 -11.00 4.15 -26.07
C PRO A 487 -10.48 3.88 -24.67
N ALA A 488 -11.31 4.10 -23.65
CA ALA A 488 -10.96 3.84 -22.26
C ALA A 488 -10.31 2.46 -22.01
N PRO A 489 -10.73 1.37 -22.68
CA PRO A 489 -10.07 0.07 -22.58
C PRO A 489 -8.60 0.06 -23.04
N LEU A 490 -8.25 0.85 -24.07
CA LEU A 490 -6.86 0.95 -24.55
C LEU A 490 -5.97 1.73 -23.57
N VAL A 491 -6.48 2.79 -22.98
CA VAL A 491 -5.77 3.55 -21.93
C VAL A 491 -5.56 2.68 -20.69
N SER A 492 -6.56 1.90 -20.31
CA SER A 492 -6.47 0.94 -19.20
C SER A 492 -5.45 -0.16 -19.48
N ALA A 493 -5.43 -0.71 -20.70
CA ALA A 493 -4.46 -1.71 -21.11
C ALA A 493 -3.03 -1.15 -21.13
N ALA A 494 -2.84 0.06 -21.66
CA ALA A 494 -1.54 0.73 -21.67
C ALA A 494 -1.03 1.02 -20.25
N ASN A 495 -1.90 1.45 -19.35
CA ASN A 495 -1.57 1.66 -17.93
C ASN A 495 -1.21 0.34 -17.23
N THR A 496 -1.89 -0.75 -17.55
CA THR A 496 -1.58 -2.09 -17.01
C THR A 496 -0.20 -2.55 -17.49
N VAL A 497 0.11 -2.40 -18.77
CA VAL A 497 1.44 -2.76 -19.32
C VAL A 497 2.53 -1.91 -18.69
N LYS A 498 2.29 -0.61 -18.50
CA LYS A 498 3.24 0.28 -17.81
C LYS A 498 3.45 -0.14 -16.36
N ALA A 499 2.39 -0.44 -15.64
CA ALA A 499 2.47 -0.89 -14.26
C ALA A 499 3.25 -2.20 -14.11
N GLU A 500 3.07 -3.15 -15.03
CA GLU A 500 3.85 -4.39 -15.06
C GLU A 500 5.32 -4.13 -15.41
N GLY A 501 5.60 -3.22 -16.34
CA GLY A 501 6.96 -2.79 -16.67
C GLY A 501 7.66 -2.11 -15.49
N ASP A 502 6.97 -1.26 -14.76
CA ASP A 502 7.49 -0.58 -13.58
C ASP A 502 7.80 -1.58 -12.44
N LYS A 503 6.98 -2.62 -12.29
CA LYS A 503 7.25 -3.72 -11.34
C LYS A 503 8.53 -4.47 -11.71
N LEU A 504 8.75 -4.75 -12.98
CA LEU A 504 9.96 -5.43 -13.45
C LEU A 504 11.22 -4.58 -13.24
N ALA A 505 11.11 -3.26 -13.44
CA ALA A 505 12.22 -2.34 -13.22
C ALA A 505 12.65 -2.25 -11.75
N ALA A 506 11.75 -2.56 -10.81
CA ALA A 506 12.04 -2.60 -9.38
C ALA A 506 12.83 -3.85 -8.95
N PHE A 507 12.96 -4.86 -9.82
CA PHE A 507 13.72 -6.08 -9.55
C PHE A 507 15.18 -5.93 -9.94
N ASN A 508 15.96 -5.29 -9.06
CA ASN A 508 17.36 -4.94 -9.30
C ASN A 508 18.34 -5.51 -8.24
N ASP A 509 17.96 -6.58 -7.54
CA ASP A 509 18.81 -7.20 -6.55
C ASP A 509 20.12 -7.70 -7.18
N PRO A 510 21.31 -7.39 -6.62
CA PRO A 510 22.60 -7.81 -7.18
C PRO A 510 22.77 -9.32 -7.29
N GLN A 511 22.09 -10.10 -6.46
CA GLN A 511 22.14 -11.57 -6.47
C GLN A 511 20.84 -12.18 -7.01
N ASN A 512 19.95 -11.35 -7.58
CA ASN A 512 18.63 -11.77 -8.09
C ASN A 512 17.80 -12.52 -7.04
N ARG A 513 17.84 -12.04 -5.80
CA ARG A 513 17.05 -12.60 -4.68
C ARG A 513 16.01 -11.61 -4.24
N TYR A 514 14.76 -12.05 -4.14
CA TYR A 514 13.63 -11.19 -3.83
C TYR A 514 12.78 -11.74 -2.71
N ALA A 515 12.51 -10.86 -1.76
CA ALA A 515 11.52 -11.01 -0.72
C ALA A 515 10.34 -10.07 -1.09
N PHE A 516 9.46 -10.52 -1.98
CA PHE A 516 8.41 -9.71 -2.56
C PHE A 516 7.05 -10.41 -2.51
N CYS A 517 6.01 -9.67 -2.12
CA CYS A 517 4.63 -10.13 -2.10
C CYS A 517 3.87 -9.59 -3.32
N LEU A 518 3.67 -10.46 -4.32
CA LEU A 518 3.00 -10.07 -5.55
C LEU A 518 1.54 -9.65 -5.32
N THR A 519 0.83 -10.39 -4.47
CA THR A 519 -0.62 -10.23 -4.29
C THR A 519 -0.99 -9.09 -3.35
N CYS A 520 -0.07 -8.62 -2.50
CA CYS A 520 -0.32 -7.57 -1.53
C CYS A 520 -0.74 -6.23 -2.16
N ALA A 521 -0.32 -5.96 -3.39
CA ALA A 521 -0.61 -4.72 -4.09
C ALA A 521 -1.77 -4.82 -5.09
N ASN A 522 -2.40 -5.99 -5.26
CA ASN A 522 -3.35 -6.28 -6.35
C ASN A 522 -4.80 -6.41 -5.89
N VAL A 523 -5.18 -5.83 -4.75
CA VAL A 523 -6.58 -5.84 -4.28
C VAL A 523 -7.38 -4.79 -5.05
N ARG A 524 -8.53 -5.18 -5.62
CA ARG A 524 -9.45 -4.30 -6.36
C ARG A 524 -10.83 -4.30 -5.73
#